data_cc9907daec3b796c345c010ee5e2f4ab
#
_entry.id   cc9907daec3b796c345c010ee5e2f4ab
#
_cell.length_a   1.000
_cell.length_b   1.000
_cell.length_c   1.000
_cell.angle_alpha   90.00
_cell.angle_beta   90.00
_cell.angle_gamma   90.00
#
_symmetry.space_group_name_H-M   'P 1'
#
loop_
_entity.id
_entity.type
_entity.pdbx_description
1 polymer ?
#
loop_
_entity_poly.entity_id
_entity_poly.type
_entity_poly.pdbx_seq_one_letter_code
_entity_poly.pdbx_strand_id
1 'polypeptide(L)'
;RFEENVTSFFPDTKDSQNAINVFENLKIKDKIMIMLSGKDGVADADSLIEAAETIKQDLQQQAEGTLIKEIFSKADENLINSVGDFVYDNLPLFLSDEAYQRLDTLLTAGNIAALMQKNYSNLISPAGFALKNYIMRDPLGLGSQTLKHLQDFQLEANYELINEHIFSRDGSTLLMFITPVFNTGSTGKNDKLIRLIENELQKAEKEHPQLVAEYFGGPSVGVYNARQIKKDTLVTSSIALIIIIVFISLVFKHKKSIPLIITPVLFGALFALCLIYFIKGGISAIAVGAGSAVMGIALSYSIHMLAHQNHVSSVQQLIREIAYPLTVGSFTTIGAFF
;
A
#
# COMPACT_ATOMS: atom_id res chain seq x y z
N ARG A 1 1.89 19.25 -2.72
CA ARG A 1 1.58 17.86 -2.93
C ARG A 1 2.49 17.06 -2.00
N PHE A 2 1.93 16.37 -1.02
CA PHE A 2 2.69 15.46 -0.18
C PHE A 2 2.85 14.14 -0.95
N GLU A 3 4.08 13.68 -1.14
CA GLU A 3 4.40 12.39 -1.72
C GLU A 3 5.08 11.53 -0.65
N GLU A 4 4.50 10.38 -0.40
CA GLU A 4 5.00 9.41 0.59
C GLU A 4 5.41 8.12 -0.11
N ASN A 5 6.33 8.23 -1.04
CA ASN A 5 6.92 7.04 -1.63
C ASN A 5 8.11 6.60 -0.74
N VAL A 6 7.92 5.55 0.05
CA VAL A 6 8.96 5.00 0.91
C VAL A 6 10.17 4.55 0.09
N THR A 7 9.97 4.17 -1.18
CA THR A 7 11.07 3.74 -2.07
C THR A 7 12.04 4.88 -2.42
N SER A 8 11.60 6.14 -2.32
CA SER A 8 12.47 7.31 -2.57
C SER A 8 13.54 7.55 -1.49
N PHE A 9 13.48 6.82 -0.37
CA PHE A 9 14.47 6.91 0.72
C PHE A 9 15.56 5.85 0.65
N PHE A 10 15.43 4.86 -0.23
CA PHE A 10 16.51 3.90 -0.43
C PHE A 10 17.65 4.56 -1.20
N PRO A 11 18.91 4.30 -0.79
CA PRO A 11 20.05 4.81 -1.52
C PRO A 11 20.05 4.27 -2.96
N ASP A 12 20.51 5.08 -3.91
CA ASP A 12 20.51 4.74 -5.34
C ASP A 12 21.64 3.75 -5.68
N THR A 13 21.55 2.53 -5.10
CA THR A 13 22.46 1.41 -5.35
C THR A 13 21.75 0.35 -6.19
N LYS A 14 22.53 -0.46 -6.92
CA LYS A 14 21.98 -1.58 -7.71
C LYS A 14 21.16 -2.56 -6.86
N ASP A 15 21.59 -2.83 -5.64
CA ASP A 15 20.90 -3.75 -4.73
C ASP A 15 19.58 -3.15 -4.22
N SER A 16 19.58 -1.84 -3.93
CA SER A 16 18.34 -1.13 -3.57
C SER A 16 17.36 -1.07 -4.75
N GLN A 17 17.84 -0.82 -5.97
CA GLN A 17 16.99 -0.83 -7.16
C GLN A 17 16.43 -2.21 -7.44
N ASN A 18 17.19 -3.29 -7.27
CA ASN A 18 16.69 -4.65 -7.40
C ASN A 18 15.63 -4.97 -6.32
N ALA A 19 15.88 -4.61 -5.07
CA ALA A 19 14.91 -4.78 -3.99
C ALA A 19 13.63 -3.97 -4.24
N ILE A 20 13.74 -2.73 -4.71
CA ILE A 20 12.62 -1.87 -5.11
C ILE A 20 11.84 -2.52 -6.25
N ASN A 21 12.53 -3.01 -7.30
CA ASN A 21 11.88 -3.67 -8.44
C ASN A 21 11.13 -4.94 -8.02
N VAL A 22 11.71 -5.77 -7.17
CA VAL A 22 11.03 -6.96 -6.61
C VAL A 22 9.82 -6.51 -5.80
N PHE A 23 9.98 -5.52 -4.92
CA PHE A 23 8.91 -5.01 -4.09
C PHE A 23 7.81 -4.33 -4.92
N GLU A 24 8.14 -3.61 -5.98
CA GLU A 24 7.17 -2.97 -6.88
C GLU A 24 6.42 -3.98 -7.76
N ASN A 25 7.04 -5.11 -8.08
CA ASN A 25 6.41 -6.18 -8.89
C ASN A 25 5.56 -7.16 -8.06
N LEU A 26 5.55 -7.07 -6.74
CA LEU A 26 4.63 -7.84 -5.90
C LEU A 26 3.19 -7.31 -6.07
N LYS A 27 2.44 -7.89 -7.00
CA LYS A 27 1.06 -7.49 -7.35
C LYS A 27 0.08 -7.48 -6.17
N ILE A 28 0.38 -8.19 -5.09
CA ILE A 28 -0.48 -8.30 -3.90
C ILE A 28 -0.41 -7.05 -3.02
N LYS A 29 0.74 -6.36 -2.97
CA LYS A 29 0.95 -5.18 -2.11
C LYS A 29 0.03 -3.99 -2.42
N ASP A 30 -0.39 -3.89 -3.69
CA ASP A 30 -1.21 -2.78 -4.15
C ASP A 30 -2.72 -3.07 -4.05
N LYS A 31 -3.11 -4.23 -3.54
CA LYS A 31 -4.52 -4.59 -3.36
C LYS A 31 -5.02 -4.21 -1.97
N ILE A 32 -6.31 -3.91 -1.90
CA ILE A 32 -7.05 -3.74 -0.66
C ILE A 32 -7.98 -4.94 -0.53
N MET A 33 -7.87 -5.67 0.56
CA MET A 33 -8.76 -6.78 0.91
C MET A 33 -9.87 -6.25 1.81
N ILE A 34 -11.11 -6.53 1.48
CA ILE A 34 -12.27 -6.33 2.33
C ILE A 34 -12.65 -7.70 2.90
N MET A 35 -12.92 -7.73 4.18
CA MET A 35 -13.32 -8.91 4.95
C MET A 35 -14.69 -8.64 5.55
N LEU A 36 -15.66 -9.49 5.21
CA LEU A 36 -17.01 -9.43 5.74
C LEU A 36 -17.26 -10.66 6.60
N SER A 37 -17.62 -10.47 7.86
CA SER A 37 -17.88 -11.55 8.81
C SER A 37 -19.12 -11.23 9.65
N GLY A 38 -19.65 -12.24 10.31
CA GLY A 38 -20.73 -12.03 11.28
C GLY A 38 -20.19 -11.68 12.66
N LYS A 39 -20.93 -10.89 13.42
CA LYS A 39 -20.68 -10.72 14.85
C LYS A 39 -20.78 -12.08 15.53
N ASP A 40 -19.82 -12.39 16.41
CA ASP A 40 -19.71 -13.65 17.14
C ASP A 40 -19.55 -14.91 16.25
N GLY A 41 -19.08 -14.74 15.00
CA GLY A 41 -18.88 -15.83 14.06
C GLY A 41 -20.18 -16.44 13.51
N VAL A 42 -21.32 -15.81 13.74
CA VAL A 42 -22.66 -16.26 13.32
C VAL A 42 -23.16 -15.38 12.19
N ALA A 43 -22.70 -15.62 10.97
CA ALA A 43 -23.34 -15.06 9.79
C ALA A 43 -23.65 -16.19 8.80
N ASP A 44 -24.83 -16.11 8.20
CA ASP A 44 -25.19 -16.94 7.07
C ASP A 44 -24.40 -16.50 5.82
N ALA A 45 -23.83 -17.47 5.10
CA ALA A 45 -23.03 -17.20 3.90
C ALA A 45 -23.81 -16.37 2.86
N ASP A 46 -25.12 -16.62 2.71
CA ASP A 46 -25.96 -15.90 1.77
C ASP A 46 -26.09 -14.41 2.15
N SER A 47 -26.20 -14.09 3.44
CA SER A 47 -26.23 -12.70 3.93
C SER A 47 -24.90 -11.97 3.69
N LEU A 48 -23.78 -12.67 3.86
CA LEU A 48 -22.46 -12.09 3.56
C LEU A 48 -22.27 -11.83 2.06
N ILE A 49 -22.78 -12.74 1.23
CA ILE A 49 -22.75 -12.61 -0.24
C ILE A 49 -23.62 -11.42 -0.68
N GLU A 50 -24.83 -11.26 -0.15
CA GLU A 50 -25.71 -10.13 -0.47
C GLU A 50 -25.06 -8.80 -0.10
N ALA A 51 -24.46 -8.70 1.08
CA ALA A 51 -23.74 -7.51 1.51
C ALA A 51 -22.51 -7.24 0.61
N ALA A 52 -21.74 -8.27 0.25
CA ALA A 52 -20.59 -8.15 -0.63
C ALA A 52 -20.97 -7.63 -2.03
N GLU A 53 -22.03 -8.17 -2.62
CA GLU A 53 -22.49 -7.74 -3.94
C GLU A 53 -23.02 -6.30 -3.92
N THR A 54 -23.72 -5.90 -2.84
CA THR A 54 -24.18 -4.52 -2.66
C THR A 54 -23.00 -3.55 -2.55
N ILE A 55 -22.02 -3.85 -1.69
CA ILE A 55 -20.79 -3.05 -1.53
C ILE A 55 -20.04 -2.95 -2.88
N LYS A 56 -19.90 -4.06 -3.59
CA LYS A 56 -19.26 -4.10 -4.90
C LYS A 56 -19.96 -3.18 -5.90
N GLN A 57 -21.28 -3.29 -6.01
CA GLN A 57 -22.08 -2.49 -6.94
C GLN A 57 -21.97 -0.99 -6.63
N ASP A 58 -22.06 -0.60 -5.37
CA ASP A 58 -21.94 0.79 -4.95
C ASP A 58 -20.53 1.35 -5.22
N LEU A 59 -19.49 0.57 -4.93
CA LEU A 59 -18.10 0.96 -5.22
C LEU A 59 -17.82 1.05 -6.72
N GLN A 60 -18.35 0.13 -7.52
CA GLN A 60 -18.22 0.18 -8.97
C GLN A 60 -18.90 1.42 -9.54
N GLN A 61 -20.12 1.69 -9.15
CA GLN A 61 -20.88 2.85 -9.64
C GLN A 61 -20.17 4.18 -9.33
N GLN A 62 -19.51 4.29 -8.16
CA GLN A 62 -18.91 5.55 -7.70
C GLN A 62 -17.45 5.74 -8.13
N ALA A 63 -16.70 4.67 -8.38
CA ALA A 63 -15.25 4.76 -8.46
C ALA A 63 -14.59 3.91 -9.56
N GLU A 64 -15.32 3.09 -10.31
CA GLU A 64 -14.75 2.27 -11.37
C GLU A 64 -14.10 3.14 -12.46
N GLY A 65 -12.90 2.74 -12.90
CA GLY A 65 -12.11 3.50 -13.89
C GLY A 65 -11.46 4.79 -13.37
N THR A 66 -11.88 5.33 -12.22
CA THR A 66 -11.34 6.57 -11.65
C THR A 66 -10.42 6.33 -10.46
N LEU A 67 -10.87 5.57 -9.48
CA LEU A 67 -10.12 5.20 -8.26
C LEU A 67 -9.90 3.70 -8.16
N ILE A 68 -10.82 2.89 -8.72
CA ILE A 68 -10.80 1.43 -8.71
C ILE A 68 -10.52 0.96 -10.13
N LYS A 69 -9.52 0.11 -10.29
CA LYS A 69 -9.20 -0.57 -11.54
C LYS A 69 -10.01 -1.85 -11.70
N GLU A 70 -10.19 -2.59 -10.62
CA GLU A 70 -10.82 -3.90 -10.61
C GLU A 70 -11.30 -4.25 -9.21
N ILE A 71 -12.46 -4.88 -9.10
CA ILE A 71 -12.96 -5.53 -7.87
C ILE A 71 -13.09 -7.02 -8.13
N PHE A 72 -12.34 -7.81 -7.40
CA PHE A 72 -12.40 -9.26 -7.45
C PHE A 72 -13.15 -9.78 -6.23
N SER A 73 -14.37 -10.28 -6.42
CA SER A 73 -15.23 -10.85 -5.37
C SER A 73 -15.61 -12.28 -5.66
N LYS A 74 -15.55 -12.69 -6.95
CA LYS A 74 -15.93 -14.03 -7.42
C LYS A 74 -14.81 -14.65 -8.22
N ALA A 75 -14.59 -15.95 -8.03
CA ALA A 75 -13.78 -16.77 -8.91
C ALA A 75 -14.68 -17.28 -10.03
N ASP A 76 -14.76 -16.54 -11.14
CA ASP A 76 -15.56 -16.95 -12.30
C ASP A 76 -14.89 -18.09 -13.09
N GLU A 77 -15.68 -18.80 -13.91
CA GLU A 77 -15.18 -19.87 -14.79
C GLU A 77 -14.07 -19.36 -15.73
N ASN A 78 -14.11 -18.11 -16.15
CA ASN A 78 -13.10 -17.53 -17.04
C ASN A 78 -11.73 -17.43 -16.35
N LEU A 79 -11.70 -17.09 -15.07
CA LEU A 79 -10.45 -17.06 -14.30
C LEU A 79 -9.89 -18.46 -14.12
N ILE A 80 -10.74 -19.43 -13.76
CA ILE A 80 -10.35 -20.85 -13.61
C ILE A 80 -9.80 -21.39 -14.92
N ASN A 81 -10.50 -21.12 -16.02
CA ASN A 81 -10.06 -21.52 -17.36
C ASN A 81 -8.75 -20.84 -17.76
N SER A 82 -8.59 -19.52 -17.47
CA SER A 82 -7.35 -18.78 -17.77
C SER A 82 -6.14 -19.30 -16.99
N VAL A 83 -6.32 -19.67 -15.74
CA VAL A 83 -5.26 -20.30 -14.93
C VAL A 83 -4.94 -21.70 -15.49
N GLY A 84 -5.96 -22.47 -15.85
CA GLY A 84 -5.80 -23.76 -16.52
C GLY A 84 -5.02 -23.62 -17.82
N ASP A 85 -5.42 -22.67 -18.68
CA ASP A 85 -4.76 -22.38 -19.95
C ASP A 85 -3.28 -21.98 -19.72
N PHE A 86 -3.01 -21.11 -18.78
CA PHE A 86 -1.65 -20.68 -18.44
C PHE A 86 -0.77 -21.85 -17.98
N VAL A 87 -1.31 -22.75 -17.17
CA VAL A 87 -0.58 -23.96 -16.70
C VAL A 87 -0.30 -24.89 -17.87
N TYR A 88 -1.28 -25.14 -18.74
CA TYR A 88 -1.10 -25.99 -19.92
C TYR A 88 -0.11 -25.41 -20.92
N ASP A 89 -0.12 -24.10 -21.13
CA ASP A 89 0.80 -23.43 -22.06
C ASP A 89 2.24 -23.39 -21.54
N ASN A 90 2.42 -23.50 -20.20
CA ASN A 90 3.71 -23.47 -19.54
C ASN A 90 3.98 -24.77 -18.73
N LEU A 91 3.40 -25.88 -19.14
CA LEU A 91 3.41 -27.15 -18.42
C LEU A 91 4.79 -27.59 -17.90
N PRO A 92 5.89 -27.45 -18.67
CA PRO A 92 7.22 -27.80 -18.18
C PRO A 92 7.67 -27.05 -16.91
N LEU A 93 7.17 -25.84 -16.67
CA LEU A 93 7.52 -25.05 -15.49
C LEU A 93 6.80 -25.50 -14.22
N PHE A 94 5.71 -26.24 -14.39
CA PHE A 94 4.83 -26.66 -13.31
C PHE A 94 4.90 -28.16 -12.98
N LEU A 95 5.66 -28.93 -13.76
CA LEU A 95 5.87 -30.35 -13.49
C LEU A 95 6.75 -30.53 -12.25
N SER A 96 6.36 -31.41 -11.34
CA SER A 96 7.20 -31.81 -10.20
C SER A 96 8.37 -32.68 -10.66
N ASP A 97 9.41 -32.76 -9.83
CA ASP A 97 10.57 -33.63 -10.09
C ASP A 97 10.15 -35.13 -10.27
N GLU A 98 9.14 -35.58 -9.52
CA GLU A 98 8.58 -36.92 -9.65
C GLU A 98 7.86 -37.10 -11.00
N ALA A 99 7.16 -36.06 -11.49
CA ALA A 99 6.51 -36.08 -12.81
C ALA A 99 7.55 -36.16 -13.93
N TYR A 100 8.66 -35.43 -13.80
CA TYR A 100 9.79 -35.54 -14.74
C TYR A 100 10.43 -36.95 -14.75
N GLN A 101 10.67 -37.56 -13.60
CA GLN A 101 11.23 -38.90 -13.51
C GLN A 101 10.30 -39.99 -14.08
N ARG A 102 8.98 -39.75 -14.05
CA ARG A 102 7.98 -40.65 -14.63
C ARG A 102 7.82 -40.50 -16.14
N LEU A 103 8.27 -39.43 -16.74
CA LEU A 103 8.14 -39.21 -18.18
C LEU A 103 8.78 -40.35 -18.99
N ASP A 104 9.96 -40.80 -18.64
CA ASP A 104 10.64 -41.93 -19.33
C ASP A 104 9.81 -43.21 -19.29
N THR A 105 9.11 -43.46 -18.20
CA THR A 105 8.23 -44.63 -18.06
C THR A 105 6.93 -44.42 -18.84
N LEU A 106 6.35 -43.24 -18.83
CA LEU A 106 5.12 -42.91 -19.55
C LEU A 106 5.30 -42.95 -21.07
N LEU A 107 6.48 -42.56 -21.55
CA LEU A 107 6.79 -42.51 -22.98
C LEU A 107 7.17 -43.87 -23.59
N THR A 108 7.04 -44.98 -22.85
CA THR A 108 7.23 -46.33 -23.41
C THR A 108 6.05 -46.71 -24.34
N ALA A 109 6.33 -47.43 -25.41
CA ALA A 109 5.32 -47.79 -26.41
C ALA A 109 4.09 -48.50 -25.80
N GLY A 110 4.28 -49.36 -24.82
CA GLY A 110 3.19 -50.05 -24.12
C GLY A 110 2.29 -49.12 -23.32
N ASN A 111 2.88 -48.17 -22.60
CA ASN A 111 2.14 -47.22 -21.78
C ASN A 111 1.41 -46.15 -22.62
N ILE A 112 2.03 -45.71 -23.71
CA ILE A 112 1.36 -44.84 -24.70
C ILE A 112 0.14 -45.53 -25.28
N ALA A 113 0.26 -46.79 -25.72
CA ALA A 113 -0.87 -47.55 -26.27
C ALA A 113 -2.01 -47.71 -25.23
N ALA A 114 -1.70 -48.00 -23.99
CA ALA A 114 -2.69 -48.13 -22.93
C ALA A 114 -3.39 -46.79 -22.61
N LEU A 115 -2.64 -45.66 -22.58
CA LEU A 115 -3.16 -44.32 -22.41
C LEU A 115 -4.08 -43.92 -23.57
N MET A 116 -3.69 -44.17 -24.81
CA MET A 116 -4.51 -43.89 -25.97
C MET A 116 -5.81 -44.72 -25.99
N GLN A 117 -5.75 -45.97 -25.58
CA GLN A 117 -6.95 -46.80 -25.42
C GLN A 117 -7.89 -46.25 -24.35
N LYS A 118 -7.37 -45.79 -23.24
CA LYS A 118 -8.13 -45.12 -22.15
C LYS A 118 -8.77 -43.84 -22.65
N ASN A 119 -8.00 -42.97 -23.31
CA ASN A 119 -8.49 -41.73 -23.89
C ASN A 119 -9.59 -41.95 -24.93
N TYR A 120 -9.42 -42.96 -25.80
CA TYR A 120 -10.45 -43.35 -26.73
C TYR A 120 -11.74 -43.78 -26.04
N SER A 121 -11.64 -44.64 -24.99
CA SER A 121 -12.79 -45.07 -24.20
C SER A 121 -13.50 -43.85 -23.51
N ASN A 122 -12.73 -42.88 -22.99
CA ASN A 122 -13.28 -41.69 -22.40
C ASN A 122 -14.02 -40.82 -23.45
N LEU A 123 -13.46 -40.66 -24.66
CA LEU A 123 -14.06 -39.86 -25.74
C LEU A 123 -15.38 -40.42 -26.24
N ILE A 124 -15.54 -41.76 -26.26
CA ILE A 124 -16.80 -42.41 -26.69
C ILE A 124 -17.81 -42.55 -25.51
N SER A 125 -17.44 -42.16 -24.31
CA SER A 125 -18.35 -42.17 -23.14
C SER A 125 -19.35 -40.99 -23.21
N PRO A 126 -20.46 -41.04 -22.48
CA PRO A 126 -21.39 -39.92 -22.39
C PRO A 126 -20.75 -38.60 -21.97
N ALA A 127 -19.68 -38.65 -21.17
CA ALA A 127 -18.91 -37.47 -20.75
C ALA A 127 -17.86 -37.03 -21.80
N GLY A 128 -17.70 -37.77 -22.90
CA GLY A 128 -16.64 -37.54 -23.88
C GLY A 128 -16.69 -36.18 -24.53
N PHE A 129 -17.89 -35.62 -24.73
CA PHE A 129 -18.03 -34.29 -25.27
C PHE A 129 -17.38 -33.21 -24.37
N ALA A 130 -17.57 -33.30 -23.06
CA ALA A 130 -16.97 -32.38 -22.11
C ALA A 130 -15.45 -32.60 -21.96
N LEU A 131 -14.97 -33.84 -22.05
CA LEU A 131 -13.56 -34.21 -21.89
C LEU A 131 -12.72 -34.02 -23.15
N LYS A 132 -13.34 -33.84 -24.32
CA LYS A 132 -12.66 -33.82 -25.62
C LYS A 132 -11.52 -32.81 -25.67
N ASN A 133 -11.76 -31.57 -25.29
CA ASN A 133 -10.76 -30.50 -25.36
C ASN A 133 -9.58 -30.77 -24.45
N TYR A 134 -9.83 -31.29 -23.25
CA TYR A 134 -8.79 -31.67 -22.27
C TYR A 134 -7.93 -32.82 -22.77
N ILE A 135 -8.55 -33.90 -23.28
CA ILE A 135 -7.84 -35.07 -23.82
C ILE A 135 -7.02 -34.70 -25.05
N MET A 136 -7.56 -33.84 -25.94
CA MET A 136 -6.83 -33.39 -27.12
C MET A 136 -5.62 -32.52 -26.80
N ARG A 137 -5.70 -31.72 -25.74
CA ARG A 137 -4.62 -30.81 -25.30
C ARG A 137 -3.55 -31.52 -24.45
N ASP A 138 -3.97 -32.47 -23.62
CA ASP A 138 -3.10 -33.22 -22.71
C ASP A 138 -3.37 -34.74 -22.78
N PRO A 139 -2.98 -35.38 -23.89
CA PRO A 139 -3.24 -36.82 -24.08
C PRO A 139 -2.49 -37.70 -23.07
N LEU A 140 -1.42 -37.20 -22.45
CA LEU A 140 -0.64 -37.92 -21.43
C LEU A 140 -1.16 -37.67 -20.00
N GLY A 141 -2.04 -36.72 -19.78
CA GLY A 141 -2.61 -36.40 -18.49
C GLY A 141 -1.65 -35.69 -17.52
N LEU A 142 -0.57 -35.09 -18.04
CA LEU A 142 0.44 -34.40 -17.22
C LEU A 142 -0.09 -33.12 -16.58
N GLY A 143 -0.84 -32.34 -17.34
CA GLY A 143 -1.42 -31.08 -16.86
C GLY A 143 -2.51 -31.29 -15.82
N SER A 144 -3.29 -32.37 -15.94
CA SER A 144 -4.33 -32.70 -14.96
C SER A 144 -3.74 -33.04 -13.58
N GLN A 145 -2.60 -33.72 -13.53
CA GLN A 145 -1.87 -33.97 -12.29
C GLN A 145 -1.27 -32.69 -11.71
N THR A 146 -0.70 -31.86 -12.56
CA THR A 146 -0.14 -30.55 -12.19
C THR A 146 -1.21 -29.63 -11.62
N LEU A 147 -2.37 -29.53 -12.29
CA LEU A 147 -3.50 -28.75 -11.78
C LEU A 147 -4.00 -29.23 -10.43
N LYS A 148 -4.04 -30.56 -10.24
CA LYS A 148 -4.42 -31.15 -8.95
C LYS A 148 -3.40 -30.80 -7.87
N HIS A 149 -2.12 -30.91 -8.15
CA HIS A 149 -1.06 -30.44 -7.26
C HIS A 149 -1.15 -28.95 -6.92
N LEU A 150 -1.46 -28.11 -7.90
CA LEU A 150 -1.68 -26.68 -7.67
C LEU A 150 -2.94 -26.42 -6.84
N GLN A 151 -4.00 -27.19 -7.03
CA GLN A 151 -5.18 -27.16 -6.16
C GLN A 151 -4.84 -27.58 -4.73
N ASP A 152 -4.08 -28.66 -4.55
CA ASP A 152 -3.61 -29.09 -3.23
C ASP A 152 -2.72 -28.02 -2.57
N PHE A 153 -1.87 -27.30 -3.33
CA PHE A 153 -1.05 -26.20 -2.85
C PHE A 153 -1.83 -24.93 -2.50
N GLN A 154 -2.93 -24.65 -3.22
CA GLN A 154 -3.74 -23.46 -3.00
C GLN A 154 -4.91 -23.69 -2.02
N LEU A 155 -5.45 -24.89 -1.95
CA LEU A 155 -6.60 -25.22 -1.12
C LEU A 155 -6.23 -25.74 0.28
N GLU A 156 -4.96 -26.12 0.53
CA GLU A 156 -4.48 -26.30 1.91
C GLU A 156 -4.36 -24.98 2.69
N ALA A 157 -4.39 -23.84 2.00
CA ALA A 157 -4.28 -22.55 2.62
C ALA A 157 -5.66 -21.92 2.83
N ASN A 158 -6.25 -22.12 3.99
CA ASN A 158 -7.16 -21.19 4.69
C ASN A 158 -8.38 -20.62 3.94
N TYR A 159 -8.70 -21.00 2.68
CA TYR A 159 -9.80 -20.46 1.90
C TYR A 159 -10.63 -21.55 1.23
N GLU A 160 -11.93 -21.30 1.08
CA GLU A 160 -12.86 -22.15 0.30
C GLU A 160 -13.74 -21.27 -0.60
N LEU A 161 -14.33 -21.87 -1.64
CA LEU A 161 -15.27 -21.22 -2.52
C LEU A 161 -16.70 -21.65 -2.15
N ILE A 162 -17.52 -20.66 -1.75
CA ILE A 162 -18.96 -20.85 -1.51
C ILE A 162 -19.70 -19.97 -2.50
N ASN A 163 -20.50 -20.56 -3.37
CA ASN A 163 -21.24 -19.85 -4.43
C ASN A 163 -20.32 -18.91 -5.25
N GLU A 164 -19.15 -19.44 -5.68
CA GLU A 164 -18.11 -18.71 -6.44
C GLU A 164 -17.40 -17.61 -5.65
N HIS A 165 -17.79 -17.28 -4.43
CA HIS A 165 -17.12 -16.30 -3.57
C HIS A 165 -16.04 -16.95 -2.73
N ILE A 166 -15.01 -16.16 -2.41
CA ILE A 166 -13.89 -16.59 -1.59
C ILE A 166 -14.24 -16.41 -0.12
N PHE A 167 -14.25 -17.51 0.61
CA PHE A 167 -14.43 -17.54 2.05
C PHE A 167 -13.19 -18.04 2.76
N SER A 168 -13.06 -17.71 4.04
CA SER A 168 -12.14 -18.38 4.95
C SER A 168 -12.55 -19.86 5.07
N ARG A 169 -11.60 -20.75 5.41
CA ARG A 169 -11.82 -22.20 5.48
C ARG A 169 -12.96 -22.62 6.42
N ASP A 170 -13.23 -21.82 7.44
CA ASP A 170 -14.32 -22.04 8.40
C ASP A 170 -15.67 -21.46 7.92
N GLY A 171 -15.70 -20.91 6.69
CA GLY A 171 -16.90 -20.30 6.11
C GLY A 171 -17.36 -19.01 6.81
N SER A 172 -16.62 -18.51 7.79
CA SER A 172 -17.06 -17.40 8.65
C SER A 172 -16.79 -16.02 8.05
N THR A 173 -15.87 -15.88 7.10
CA THR A 173 -15.43 -14.60 6.55
C THR A 173 -15.38 -14.64 5.02
N LEU A 174 -16.11 -13.75 4.38
CA LEU A 174 -16.06 -13.51 2.94
C LEU A 174 -14.97 -12.50 2.61
N LEU A 175 -14.21 -12.77 1.55
CA LEU A 175 -13.10 -11.94 1.10
C LEU A 175 -13.37 -11.31 -0.26
N MET A 176 -13.12 -10.01 -0.36
CA MET A 176 -13.12 -9.27 -1.61
C MET A 176 -11.80 -8.54 -1.79
N PHE A 177 -11.33 -8.40 -3.02
CA PHE A 177 -10.08 -7.71 -3.33
C PHE A 177 -10.33 -6.55 -4.28
N ILE A 178 -9.85 -5.37 -3.90
CA ILE A 178 -9.90 -4.17 -4.72
C ILE A 178 -8.50 -3.85 -5.21
N THR A 179 -8.36 -3.65 -6.51
CA THR A 179 -7.14 -3.14 -7.14
C THR A 179 -7.31 -1.65 -7.40
N PRO A 180 -6.62 -0.75 -6.69
CA PRO A 180 -6.66 0.68 -6.95
C PRO A 180 -6.05 1.04 -8.31
N VAL A 181 -6.49 2.17 -8.89
CA VAL A 181 -5.85 2.77 -10.08
C VAL A 181 -4.47 3.31 -9.74
N PHE A 182 -4.28 3.79 -8.50
CA PHE A 182 -3.03 4.40 -8.05
C PHE A 182 -2.24 3.43 -7.18
N ASN A 183 -0.92 3.41 -7.37
CA ASN A 183 -0.01 2.60 -6.55
C ASN A 183 -0.05 3.01 -5.07
N THR A 184 0.46 2.12 -4.20
CA THR A 184 0.48 2.29 -2.74
C THR A 184 1.10 3.61 -2.28
N GLY A 185 2.14 4.12 -2.98
CA GLY A 185 2.79 5.39 -2.65
C GLY A 185 1.96 6.66 -2.93
N SER A 186 0.85 6.54 -3.65
CA SER A 186 -0.03 7.70 -3.97
C SER A 186 -1.06 7.97 -2.87
N THR A 187 -0.61 8.14 -1.61
CA THR A 187 -1.46 8.22 -0.42
C THR A 187 -2.57 9.27 -0.51
N GLY A 188 -2.29 10.44 -1.07
CA GLY A 188 -3.30 11.50 -1.21
C GLY A 188 -4.43 11.17 -2.20
N LYS A 189 -4.16 10.33 -3.23
CA LYS A 189 -5.18 9.86 -4.17
C LYS A 189 -5.92 8.65 -3.59
N ASN A 190 -5.20 7.74 -2.97
CA ASN A 190 -5.76 6.58 -2.29
C ASN A 190 -6.61 6.97 -1.07
N ASP A 191 -6.36 8.12 -0.42
CA ASP A 191 -7.19 8.63 0.69
C ASP A 191 -8.67 8.80 0.27
N LYS A 192 -8.92 9.20 -0.97
CA LYS A 192 -10.29 9.30 -1.50
C LYS A 192 -10.96 7.94 -1.64
N LEU A 193 -10.21 6.96 -2.15
CA LEU A 193 -10.69 5.58 -2.26
C LEU A 193 -10.96 4.97 -0.89
N ILE A 194 -10.03 5.14 0.06
CA ILE A 194 -10.19 4.61 1.42
C ILE A 194 -11.41 5.21 2.11
N ARG A 195 -11.65 6.52 1.98
CA ARG A 195 -12.87 7.16 2.52
C ARG A 195 -14.15 6.61 1.90
N LEU A 196 -14.12 6.34 0.59
CA LEU A 196 -15.26 5.73 -0.08
C LEU A 196 -15.52 4.32 0.47
N ILE A 197 -14.48 3.50 0.59
CA ILE A 197 -14.58 2.17 1.19
C ILE A 197 -15.12 2.27 2.64
N GLU A 198 -14.52 3.14 3.47
CA GLU A 198 -14.96 3.37 4.85
C GLU A 198 -16.45 3.71 4.93
N ASN A 199 -16.94 4.57 4.03
CA ASN A 199 -18.35 4.96 3.99
C ASN A 199 -19.29 3.81 3.59
N GLU A 200 -18.91 3.03 2.55
CA GLU A 200 -19.72 1.90 2.10
C GLU A 200 -19.74 0.76 3.12
N LEU A 201 -18.62 0.48 3.78
CA LEU A 201 -18.59 -0.51 4.86
C LEU A 201 -19.44 -0.08 6.05
N GLN A 202 -19.37 1.19 6.47
CA GLN A 202 -20.23 1.72 7.54
C GLN A 202 -21.71 1.71 7.17
N LYS A 203 -22.05 1.92 5.89
CA LYS A 203 -23.42 1.82 5.39
C LYS A 203 -23.91 0.38 5.49
N ALA A 204 -23.10 -0.58 5.01
CA ALA A 204 -23.43 -2.00 5.07
C ALA A 204 -23.62 -2.50 6.52
N GLU A 205 -22.78 -2.07 7.46
CA GLU A 205 -22.92 -2.40 8.89
C GLU A 205 -24.19 -1.81 9.53
N LYS A 206 -24.66 -0.65 9.04
CA LYS A 206 -25.92 -0.05 9.50
C LYS A 206 -27.15 -0.78 8.94
N GLU A 207 -27.09 -1.21 7.69
CA GLU A 207 -28.14 -1.97 7.02
C GLU A 207 -28.22 -3.41 7.55
N HIS A 208 -27.05 -3.99 7.90
CA HIS A 208 -26.91 -5.33 8.46
C HIS A 208 -26.21 -5.29 9.83
N PRO A 209 -26.93 -5.06 10.95
CA PRO A 209 -26.32 -4.87 12.27
C PRO A 209 -25.52 -6.06 12.81
N GLN A 210 -25.67 -7.23 12.21
CA GLN A 210 -24.89 -8.44 12.52
C GLN A 210 -23.60 -8.55 11.71
N LEU A 211 -23.42 -7.68 10.71
CA LEU A 211 -22.23 -7.66 9.88
C LEU A 211 -21.08 -6.92 10.59
N VAL A 212 -19.87 -7.43 10.41
CA VAL A 212 -18.60 -6.75 10.70
C VAL A 212 -17.85 -6.65 9.39
N ALA A 213 -17.52 -5.44 8.99
CA ALA A 213 -16.83 -5.17 7.74
C ALA A 213 -15.48 -4.50 8.01
N GLU A 214 -14.42 -5.17 7.66
CA GLU A 214 -13.05 -4.70 7.84
C GLU A 214 -12.33 -4.61 6.50
N TYR A 215 -11.28 -3.82 6.43
CA TYR A 215 -10.42 -3.74 5.25
C TYR A 215 -8.95 -3.65 5.63
N PHE A 216 -8.09 -4.23 4.80
CA PHE A 216 -6.65 -4.22 4.97
C PHE A 216 -5.93 -4.22 3.61
N GLY A 217 -4.74 -3.62 3.56
CA GLY A 217 -3.89 -3.65 2.36
C GLY A 217 -2.83 -2.57 2.36
N GLY A 218 -1.83 -2.69 1.51
CA GLY A 218 -0.75 -1.71 1.40
C GLY A 218 -1.25 -0.27 1.22
N PRO A 219 -2.19 0.02 0.30
CA PRO A 219 -2.74 1.36 0.12
C PRO A 219 -3.44 1.90 1.37
N SER A 220 -4.17 1.06 2.11
CA SER A 220 -4.87 1.48 3.34
C SER A 220 -3.89 1.81 4.47
N VAL A 221 -2.86 0.97 4.65
CA VAL A 221 -1.79 1.21 5.63
C VAL A 221 -1.05 2.52 5.30
N GLY A 222 -0.71 2.73 4.02
CA GLY A 222 -0.08 3.97 3.56
C GLY A 222 -0.91 5.21 3.88
N VAL A 223 -2.21 5.17 3.56
CA VAL A 223 -3.14 6.27 3.86
C VAL A 223 -3.29 6.51 5.36
N TYR A 224 -3.44 5.45 6.15
CA TYR A 224 -3.55 5.57 7.61
C TYR A 224 -2.30 6.22 8.21
N ASN A 225 -1.11 5.75 7.82
CA ASN A 225 0.15 6.33 8.27
C ASN A 225 0.26 7.81 7.87
N ALA A 226 -0.14 8.17 6.63
CA ALA A 226 -0.15 9.55 6.17
C ALA A 226 -1.09 10.44 7.00
N ARG A 227 -2.31 9.96 7.28
CA ARG A 227 -3.29 10.66 8.15
C ARG A 227 -2.72 10.84 9.55
N GLN A 228 -2.09 9.80 10.11
CA GLN A 228 -1.50 9.83 11.45
C GLN A 228 -0.33 10.80 11.52
N ILE A 229 0.63 10.71 10.59
CA ILE A 229 1.78 11.62 10.52
C ILE A 229 1.31 13.08 10.41
N LYS A 230 0.30 13.36 9.56
CA LYS A 230 -0.25 14.70 9.44
C LYS A 230 -0.86 15.21 10.75
N LYS A 231 -1.63 14.36 11.44
CA LYS A 231 -2.23 14.69 12.73
C LYS A 231 -1.16 14.95 13.79
N ASP A 232 -0.18 14.04 13.90
CA ASP A 232 0.89 14.14 14.88
C ASP A 232 1.76 15.38 14.63
N THR A 233 2.09 15.65 13.37
CA THR A 233 2.85 16.85 12.99
C THR A 233 2.09 18.13 13.40
N LEU A 234 0.80 18.20 13.15
CA LEU A 234 0.00 19.37 13.53
C LEU A 234 -0.06 19.55 15.06
N VAL A 235 -0.32 18.46 15.79
CA VAL A 235 -0.43 18.51 17.25
C VAL A 235 0.92 18.86 17.87
N THR A 236 1.98 18.15 17.52
CA THR A 236 3.32 18.37 18.11
C THR A 236 3.88 19.74 17.74
N SER A 237 3.70 20.20 16.49
CA SER A 237 4.14 21.53 16.07
C SER A 237 3.36 22.65 16.79
N SER A 238 2.06 22.45 17.01
CA SER A 238 1.25 23.42 17.76
C SER A 238 1.69 23.52 19.22
N ILE A 239 1.92 22.38 19.88
CA ILE A 239 2.41 22.34 21.27
C ILE A 239 3.79 22.98 21.34
N ALA A 240 4.71 22.62 20.45
CA ALA A 240 6.05 23.20 20.41
C ALA A 240 6.02 24.72 20.23
N LEU A 241 5.16 25.23 19.32
CA LEU A 241 4.99 26.65 19.10
C LEU A 241 4.48 27.37 20.34
N ILE A 242 3.51 26.80 21.04
CA ILE A 242 2.99 27.37 22.30
C ILE A 242 4.10 27.44 23.36
N ILE A 243 4.86 26.34 23.54
CA ILE A 243 5.97 26.29 24.49
C ILE A 243 7.01 27.36 24.17
N ILE A 244 7.37 27.52 22.90
CA ILE A 244 8.33 28.53 22.42
C ILE A 244 7.82 29.94 22.70
N ILE A 245 6.55 30.24 22.40
CA ILE A 245 5.95 31.55 22.66
C ILE A 245 5.94 31.86 24.17
N VAL A 246 5.56 30.88 24.99
CA VAL A 246 5.58 31.03 26.45
C VAL A 246 7.02 31.30 26.96
N PHE A 247 7.99 30.48 26.49
CA PHE A 247 9.40 30.64 26.86
C PHE A 247 9.93 32.04 26.48
N ILE A 248 9.71 32.47 25.24
CA ILE A 248 10.13 33.79 24.77
C ILE A 248 9.45 34.89 25.59
N SER A 249 8.16 34.74 25.92
CA SER A 249 7.41 35.71 26.74
C SER A 249 7.93 35.85 28.16
N LEU A 250 8.45 34.76 28.75
CA LEU A 250 9.04 34.73 30.07
C LEU A 250 10.45 35.33 30.11
N VAL A 251 11.25 35.04 29.05
CA VAL A 251 12.65 35.48 28.98
C VAL A 251 12.76 36.96 28.56
N PHE A 252 11.93 37.37 27.58
CA PHE A 252 11.99 38.73 27.05
C PHE A 252 10.86 39.60 27.61
N LYS A 253 11.21 40.67 28.32
CA LYS A 253 10.24 41.60 28.92
C LYS A 253 9.40 42.37 27.90
N HIS A 254 9.85 42.48 26.66
CA HIS A 254 9.15 43.23 25.61
C HIS A 254 8.35 42.28 24.69
N LYS A 255 7.02 42.47 24.65
CA LYS A 255 6.10 41.69 23.76
C LYS A 255 6.46 41.78 22.28
N LYS A 256 7.17 42.82 21.84
CA LYS A 256 7.67 42.98 20.47
C LYS A 256 8.78 41.99 20.09
N SER A 257 9.40 41.33 21.05
CA SER A 257 10.44 40.33 20.83
C SER A 257 9.90 39.08 20.15
N ILE A 258 8.65 38.69 20.45
CA ILE A 258 8.02 37.51 19.87
C ILE A 258 7.96 37.57 18.32
N PRO A 259 7.32 38.57 17.70
CA PRO A 259 7.30 38.67 16.24
C PRO A 259 8.69 38.84 15.63
N LEU A 260 9.63 39.51 16.31
CA LEU A 260 10.98 39.71 15.81
C LEU A 260 11.76 38.39 15.69
N ILE A 261 11.54 37.43 16.60
CA ILE A 261 12.16 36.11 16.59
C ILE A 261 11.47 35.18 15.57
N ILE A 262 10.14 35.22 15.51
CA ILE A 262 9.37 34.28 14.69
C ILE A 262 9.40 34.64 13.21
N THR A 263 9.35 35.92 12.85
CA THR A 263 9.26 36.37 11.44
C THR A 263 10.40 35.84 10.55
N PRO A 264 11.69 35.92 10.94
CA PRO A 264 12.78 35.39 10.09
C PRO A 264 12.70 33.87 9.89
N VAL A 265 12.31 33.16 10.94
CA VAL A 265 12.18 31.68 10.91
C VAL A 265 11.03 31.27 9.98
N LEU A 266 9.90 31.95 10.08
CA LEU A 266 8.73 31.70 9.24
C LEU A 266 9.01 32.03 7.78
N PHE A 267 9.69 33.16 7.52
CA PHE A 267 10.15 33.52 6.19
C PHE A 267 11.10 32.47 5.59
N GLY A 268 12.10 32.04 6.36
CA GLY A 268 13.05 31.01 5.93
C GLY A 268 12.39 29.66 5.65
N ALA A 269 11.43 29.26 6.50
CA ALA A 269 10.66 28.03 6.31
C ALA A 269 9.81 28.09 5.04
N LEU A 270 9.05 29.17 4.84
CA LEU A 270 8.22 29.36 3.63
C LEU A 270 9.09 29.41 2.37
N PHE A 271 10.22 30.11 2.43
CA PHE A 271 11.17 30.18 1.32
C PHE A 271 11.71 28.79 0.96
N ALA A 272 12.15 28.00 1.97
CA ALA A 272 12.64 26.64 1.76
C ALA A 272 11.56 25.73 1.16
N LEU A 273 10.33 25.77 1.68
CA LEU A 273 9.19 25.00 1.15
C LEU A 273 8.88 25.40 -0.31
N CYS A 274 8.90 26.68 -0.61
CA CYS A 274 8.70 27.19 -1.96
C CYS A 274 9.79 26.68 -2.91
N LEU A 275 11.04 26.76 -2.51
CA LEU A 275 12.18 26.31 -3.32
C LEU A 275 12.13 24.79 -3.58
N ILE A 276 11.83 23.98 -2.57
CA ILE A 276 11.66 22.52 -2.73
C ILE A 276 10.50 22.22 -3.70
N TYR A 277 9.39 22.95 -3.58
CA TYR A 277 8.25 22.77 -4.46
C TYR A 277 8.60 23.06 -5.93
N PHE A 278 9.36 24.13 -6.19
CA PHE A 278 9.78 24.48 -7.55
C PHE A 278 10.78 23.49 -8.14
N ILE A 279 11.66 22.89 -7.31
CA ILE A 279 12.70 21.93 -7.78
C ILE A 279 12.12 20.52 -7.95
N LYS A 280 11.33 20.03 -6.98
CA LYS A 280 10.86 18.63 -6.91
C LYS A 280 9.37 18.45 -7.23
N GLY A 281 8.57 19.52 -7.33
CA GLY A 281 7.13 19.44 -7.59
C GLY A 281 6.30 18.87 -6.43
N GLY A 282 6.92 18.38 -5.35
CA GLY A 282 6.27 17.81 -4.18
C GLY A 282 7.18 17.80 -2.95
N ILE A 283 6.59 17.59 -1.78
CA ILE A 283 7.31 17.56 -0.50
C ILE A 283 6.90 16.29 0.24
N SER A 284 7.87 15.50 0.71
CA SER A 284 7.56 14.33 1.52
C SER A 284 7.27 14.73 2.98
N ALA A 285 6.41 13.96 3.65
CA ALA A 285 6.08 14.20 5.07
C ALA A 285 7.33 14.06 5.96
N ILE A 286 8.25 13.16 5.61
CA ILE A 286 9.51 12.97 6.34
C ILE A 286 10.42 14.19 6.18
N ALA A 287 10.49 14.78 4.97
CA ALA A 287 11.25 16.02 4.74
C ALA A 287 10.70 17.19 5.56
N VAL A 288 9.38 17.28 5.74
CA VAL A 288 8.74 18.28 6.63
C VAL A 288 9.12 18.01 8.09
N GLY A 289 9.09 16.74 8.51
CA GLY A 289 9.51 16.34 9.86
C GLY A 289 10.97 16.68 10.15
N ALA A 290 11.91 16.34 9.26
CA ALA A 290 13.31 16.72 9.37
C ALA A 290 13.50 18.26 9.35
N GLY A 291 12.75 18.97 8.50
CA GLY A 291 12.73 20.43 8.43
C GLY A 291 12.31 21.10 9.75
N SER A 292 11.44 20.48 10.53
CA SER A 292 11.02 21.01 11.83
C SER A 292 12.19 21.08 12.84
N ALA A 293 13.11 20.12 12.81
CA ALA A 293 14.33 20.15 13.63
C ALA A 293 15.24 21.33 13.23
N VAL A 294 15.39 21.57 11.92
CA VAL A 294 16.16 22.72 11.38
C VAL A 294 15.52 24.05 11.80
N MET A 295 14.19 24.13 11.83
CA MET A 295 13.48 25.32 12.33
C MET A 295 13.80 25.62 13.80
N GLY A 296 13.94 24.62 14.64
CA GLY A 296 14.37 24.78 16.03
C GLY A 296 15.76 25.43 16.14
N ILE A 297 16.70 25.03 15.29
CA ILE A 297 18.05 25.62 15.21
C ILE A 297 17.96 27.07 14.69
N ALA A 298 17.13 27.34 13.69
CA ALA A 298 16.93 28.70 13.14
C ALA A 298 16.38 29.68 14.19
N LEU A 299 15.48 29.20 15.07
CA LEU A 299 15.01 29.98 16.23
C LEU A 299 16.14 30.39 17.17
N SER A 300 17.10 29.50 17.41
CA SER A 300 18.26 29.78 18.24
C SER A 300 19.07 30.99 17.75
N TYR A 301 19.24 31.10 16.43
CA TYR A 301 19.96 32.26 15.85
C TYR A 301 19.24 33.58 16.12
N SER A 302 17.91 33.60 15.95
CA SER A 302 17.10 34.79 16.22
C SER A 302 17.12 35.18 17.71
N ILE A 303 17.09 34.21 18.59
CA ILE A 303 17.18 34.42 20.05
C ILE A 303 18.56 34.97 20.44
N HIS A 304 19.65 34.43 19.91
CA HIS A 304 20.99 34.93 20.16
C HIS A 304 21.17 36.36 19.68
N MET A 305 20.68 36.69 18.50
CA MET A 305 20.73 38.06 17.96
C MET A 305 19.99 39.04 18.87
N LEU A 306 18.79 38.70 19.34
CA LEU A 306 17.99 39.56 20.20
C LEU A 306 18.57 39.70 21.60
N ALA A 307 19.13 38.62 22.16
CA ALA A 307 19.78 38.63 23.46
C ALA A 307 21.02 39.52 23.43
N HIS A 308 21.84 39.43 22.38
CA HIS A 308 23.05 40.24 22.24
C HIS A 308 22.75 41.72 22.01
N GLN A 309 21.60 42.04 21.35
CA GLN A 309 21.16 43.42 21.15
C GLN A 309 21.07 44.24 22.47
N ASN A 310 20.76 43.58 23.56
CA ASN A 310 20.69 44.25 24.90
C ASN A 310 22.07 44.65 25.45
N HIS A 311 23.17 44.17 24.87
CA HIS A 311 24.53 44.41 25.33
C HIS A 311 25.34 45.34 24.41
N VAL A 312 24.77 45.78 23.30
CA VAL A 312 25.44 46.63 22.30
C VAL A 312 24.70 47.96 22.12
N SER A 313 25.42 49.02 21.81
CA SER A 313 24.88 50.37 21.67
C SER A 313 24.33 50.71 20.30
N SER A 314 24.68 49.91 19.24
CA SER A 314 24.23 50.15 17.88
C SER A 314 24.01 48.89 17.12
N VAL A 315 23.10 48.97 16.10
CA VAL A 315 22.81 47.85 15.19
C VAL A 315 24.04 47.45 14.36
N GLN A 316 24.88 48.41 13.98
CA GLN A 316 26.11 48.15 13.24
C GLN A 316 27.10 47.33 14.08
N GLN A 317 27.25 47.64 15.35
CA GLN A 317 28.07 46.86 16.27
C GLN A 317 27.50 45.46 16.47
N LEU A 318 26.18 45.32 16.63
CA LEU A 318 25.49 44.04 16.73
C LEU A 318 25.81 43.13 15.53
N ILE A 319 25.61 43.62 14.30
CA ILE A 319 25.88 42.87 13.08
C ILE A 319 27.36 42.46 13.00
N ARG A 320 28.29 43.34 13.31
CA ARG A 320 29.73 43.08 13.26
C ARG A 320 30.16 41.98 14.24
N GLU A 321 29.57 41.95 15.42
CA GLU A 321 29.94 40.97 16.47
C GLU A 321 29.29 39.61 16.23
N ILE A 322 28.07 39.56 15.70
CA ILE A 322 27.28 38.33 15.55
C ILE A 322 27.42 37.68 14.15
N ALA A 323 27.70 38.44 13.10
CA ALA A 323 27.72 37.92 11.75
C ALA A 323 28.67 36.72 11.59
N TYR A 324 29.88 36.80 12.12
CA TYR A 324 30.84 35.71 12.01
C TYR A 324 30.43 34.43 12.74
N PRO A 325 30.08 34.45 14.05
CA PRO A 325 29.61 33.27 14.76
C PRO A 325 28.37 32.63 14.15
N LEU A 326 27.39 33.44 13.73
CA LEU A 326 26.15 32.92 13.09
C LEU A 326 26.43 32.30 11.74
N THR A 327 27.33 32.87 10.94
CA THR A 327 27.71 32.32 9.63
C THR A 327 28.43 30.98 9.80
N VAL A 328 29.39 30.87 10.72
CA VAL A 328 30.08 29.61 11.01
C VAL A 328 29.10 28.57 11.54
N GLY A 329 28.20 28.94 12.46
CA GLY A 329 27.16 28.05 12.95
C GLY A 329 26.20 27.56 11.86
N SER A 330 25.85 28.42 10.90
CA SER A 330 25.01 28.04 9.77
C SER A 330 25.72 27.05 8.86
N PHE A 331 26.99 27.26 8.52
CA PHE A 331 27.77 26.34 7.70
C PHE A 331 27.99 24.98 8.37
N THR A 332 28.25 24.96 9.69
CA THR A 332 28.36 23.71 10.45
C THR A 332 27.04 22.96 10.49
N THR A 333 25.91 23.65 10.62
CA THR A 333 24.59 23.03 10.57
C THR A 333 24.30 22.46 9.17
N ILE A 334 24.57 23.22 8.11
CA ILE A 334 24.41 22.71 6.75
C ILE A 334 25.30 21.47 6.53
N GLY A 335 26.56 21.50 6.93
CA GLY A 335 27.46 20.37 6.77
C GLY A 335 27.08 19.13 7.59
N ALA A 336 26.31 19.29 8.68
CA ALA A 336 25.82 18.16 9.47
C ALA A 336 24.61 17.45 8.84
N PHE A 337 23.91 18.11 7.91
CA PHE A 337 22.76 17.54 7.19
C PHE A 337 23.10 17.07 5.78
N PHE A 338 24.32 17.30 5.28
CA PHE A 338 24.84 16.80 4.02
C PHE A 338 25.85 15.67 4.24
#